data_7528e9d1a6d33d08274ba91426cae87d
#
_entry.id   7528e9d1a6d33d08274ba91426cae87d
#
_cell.length_a   1.000
_cell.length_b   1.000
_cell.length_c   1.000
_cell.angle_alpha   90.00
_cell.angle_beta   90.00
_cell.angle_gamma   90.00
#
_symmetry.space_group_name_H-M   'P 1'
#
loop_
_entity.id
_entity.type
_entity.pdbx_description
1 polymer ?
#
loop_
_entity_poly.entity_id
_entity_poly.type
_entity_poly.pdbx_seq_one_letter_code
_entity_poly.pdbx_strand_id
1 'polypeptide(L)'
;MWKADPMVFDVQVEVMLREGISDPQGATIERALPALGFGGVSDMAVGKNLRFQLEADSEDAARTQVQDMCDRFLANPVIEASRINLMPASA
;
A
#
# COMPACT_ATOMS: atom_id res chain seq x y z
N MET A 1 29.66 22.41 -12.47
CA MET A 1 29.20 22.07 -11.12
C MET A 1 28.79 20.60 -11.09
N TRP A 2 29.29 19.89 -10.13
CA TRP A 2 29.00 18.46 -10.00
C TRP A 2 27.67 18.28 -9.25
N LYS A 3 26.86 17.34 -9.71
CA LYS A 3 25.60 17.02 -9.09
C LYS A 3 25.53 15.51 -8.83
N ALA A 4 25.15 15.14 -7.64
CA ALA A 4 25.01 13.74 -7.29
C ALA A 4 23.85 13.12 -8.08
N ASP A 5 24.05 11.87 -8.51
CA ASP A 5 23.00 11.12 -9.16
C ASP A 5 21.87 10.84 -8.16
N PRO A 6 20.62 10.87 -8.61
CA PRO A 6 19.52 10.52 -7.72
C PRO A 6 19.61 9.06 -7.30
N MET A 7 19.12 8.79 -6.10
CA MET A 7 19.00 7.42 -5.61
C MET A 7 17.74 6.79 -6.15
N VAL A 8 17.76 5.48 -6.30
CA VAL A 8 16.57 4.71 -6.68
C VAL A 8 16.11 3.91 -5.48
N PHE A 9 14.82 3.97 -5.20
CA PHE A 9 14.20 3.25 -4.09
C PHE A 9 13.17 2.27 -4.60
N ASP A 10 13.16 1.09 -4.01
CA ASP A 10 12.05 0.16 -4.17
C ASP A 10 10.97 0.55 -3.17
N VAL A 11 9.78 0.80 -3.67
CA VAL A 11 8.66 1.29 -2.87
C VAL A 11 7.55 0.27 -2.86
N GLN A 12 6.99 0.05 -1.69
CA GLN A 12 5.79 -0.75 -1.52
C GLN A 12 4.78 0.07 -0.73
N VAL A 13 3.57 0.16 -1.23
CA VAL A 13 2.47 0.84 -0.54
C VAL A 13 1.34 -0.16 -0.34
N GLU A 14 1.00 -0.40 0.91
CA GLU A 14 -0.14 -1.23 1.27
C GLU A 14 -1.30 -0.31 1.64
N VAL A 15 -2.44 -0.51 0.99
CA VAL A 15 -3.64 0.30 1.22
C VAL A 15 -4.76 -0.61 1.72
N MET A 16 -5.28 -0.29 2.91
CA MET A 16 -6.34 -1.06 3.55
C MET A 16 -7.45 -0.12 4.01
N LEU A 17 -8.67 -0.61 4.04
CA LEU A 17 -9.78 0.13 4.64
C LEU A 17 -9.52 0.32 6.13
N ARG A 18 -9.89 1.51 6.64
CA ARG A 18 -9.79 1.78 8.07
C ARG A 18 -10.78 0.92 8.83
N GLU A 19 -10.47 0.65 10.09
CA GLU A 19 -11.35 -0.09 10.97
C GLU A 19 -12.72 0.56 11.01
N GLY A 20 -13.77 -0.24 11.00
CA GLY A 20 -15.14 0.24 11.03
C GLY A 20 -15.74 0.60 9.67
N ILE A 21 -14.93 0.61 8.62
CA ILE A 21 -15.42 0.85 7.26
C ILE A 21 -15.89 -0.48 6.66
N SER A 22 -17.06 -0.46 6.04
CA SER A 22 -17.62 -1.66 5.40
C SER A 22 -16.75 -2.14 4.25
N ASP A 23 -16.49 -3.45 4.21
CA ASP A 23 -15.70 -4.10 3.16
C ASP A 23 -16.56 -5.16 2.47
N PRO A 24 -17.38 -4.77 1.47
CA PRO A 24 -18.27 -5.72 0.81
C PRO A 24 -17.50 -6.79 0.03
N GLN A 25 -16.31 -6.47 -0.47
CA GLN A 25 -15.50 -7.43 -1.21
C GLN A 25 -14.96 -8.52 -0.27
N GLY A 26 -14.44 -8.13 0.88
CA GLY A 26 -13.97 -9.08 1.89
C GLY A 26 -15.11 -9.95 2.41
N ALA A 27 -16.27 -9.35 2.68
CA ALA A 27 -17.43 -10.07 3.15
C ALA A 27 -17.91 -11.12 2.12
N THR A 28 -17.87 -10.78 0.84
CA THR A 28 -18.26 -11.72 -0.23
C THR A 28 -17.33 -12.92 -0.29
N ILE A 29 -16.02 -12.68 -0.20
CA ILE A 29 -15.04 -13.77 -0.20
C ILE A 29 -15.25 -14.65 1.02
N GLU A 30 -15.40 -14.05 2.20
CA GLU A 30 -15.56 -14.79 3.45
C GLU A 30 -16.78 -15.70 3.39
N ARG A 31 -17.91 -15.20 2.86
CA ARG A 31 -19.15 -16.00 2.77
C ARG A 31 -19.03 -17.17 1.81
N ALA A 32 -18.16 -17.08 0.81
CA ALA A 32 -18.00 -18.13 -0.19
C ALA A 32 -17.13 -19.30 0.29
N LEU A 33 -16.24 -19.05 1.25
CA LEU A 33 -15.24 -20.04 1.65
C LEU A 33 -15.79 -21.30 2.31
N PRO A 34 -16.83 -21.25 3.18
CA PRO A 34 -17.34 -22.48 3.80
C PRO A 34 -17.84 -23.50 2.79
N ALA A 35 -18.44 -23.07 1.70
CA ALA A 35 -18.92 -23.98 0.65
C ALA A 35 -17.78 -24.73 -0.04
N LEU A 36 -16.56 -24.19 0.05
CA LEU A 36 -15.36 -24.80 -0.53
C LEU A 36 -14.58 -25.63 0.48
N GLY A 37 -15.10 -25.77 1.70
CA GLY A 37 -14.44 -26.56 2.75
C GLY A 37 -13.61 -25.74 3.72
N PHE A 38 -13.66 -24.40 3.66
CA PHE A 38 -12.84 -23.54 4.51
C PHE A 38 -13.74 -22.81 5.50
N GLY A 39 -14.09 -23.46 6.60
CA GLY A 39 -15.08 -22.96 7.58
C GLY A 39 -14.45 -22.23 8.75
N GLY A 40 -13.35 -21.88 8.90
CA GLY A 40 -12.77 -21.20 10.08
C GLY A 40 -12.34 -19.76 9.84
N VAL A 41 -12.73 -19.17 8.71
CA VAL A 41 -12.26 -17.84 8.31
C VAL A 41 -13.20 -16.76 8.81
N SER A 42 -12.63 -15.72 9.44
CA SER A 42 -13.38 -14.56 9.91
C SER A 42 -12.57 -13.30 9.64
N ASP A 43 -13.28 -12.17 9.62
CA ASP A 43 -12.67 -10.84 9.48
C ASP A 43 -11.83 -10.68 8.21
N MET A 44 -12.32 -11.25 7.11
CA MET A 44 -11.64 -11.12 5.81
C MET A 44 -11.62 -9.67 5.37
N ALA A 45 -10.42 -9.18 5.07
CA ALA A 45 -10.22 -7.82 4.58
C ALA A 45 -9.48 -7.86 3.26
N VAL A 46 -9.88 -7.00 2.33
CA VAL A 46 -9.25 -6.87 1.01
C VAL A 46 -8.57 -5.51 0.94
N GLY A 47 -7.36 -5.50 0.42
CA GLY A 47 -6.61 -4.27 0.24
C GLY A 47 -5.79 -4.31 -1.05
N LYS A 48 -5.03 -3.24 -1.28
CA LYS A 48 -4.15 -3.12 -2.43
C LYS A 48 -2.70 -3.13 -1.99
N ASN A 49 -1.85 -3.65 -2.85
CA ASN A 49 -0.41 -3.62 -2.63
C ASN A 49 0.22 -3.10 -3.92
N LEU A 50 0.82 -1.91 -3.85
CA LEU A 50 1.46 -1.29 -5.00
C LEU A 50 2.96 -1.38 -4.84
N ARG A 51 3.66 -1.72 -5.92
CA ARG A 51 5.12 -1.79 -5.94
C ARG A 51 5.62 -0.98 -7.12
N PHE A 52 6.62 -0.16 -6.87
CA PHE A 52 7.23 0.63 -7.93
C PHE A 52 8.62 1.10 -7.50
N GLN A 53 9.35 1.64 -8.45
CA GLN A 53 10.63 2.27 -8.16
C GLN A 53 10.48 3.78 -8.27
N LEU A 54 11.19 4.50 -7.43
CA LEU A 54 11.15 5.96 -7.40
C LEU A 54 12.56 6.49 -7.31
N GLU A 55 12.88 7.43 -8.18
CA GLU A 55 14.13 8.20 -8.09
C GLU A 55 13.90 9.41 -7.21
N ALA A 56 14.77 9.62 -6.25
CA ALA A 56 14.71 10.76 -5.35
C ALA A 56 16.11 11.08 -4.83
N ASP A 57 16.28 12.31 -4.36
CA ASP A 57 17.59 12.76 -3.87
C ASP A 57 17.97 12.12 -2.54
N SER A 58 16.99 11.71 -1.74
CA SER A 58 17.23 11.11 -0.44
C SER A 58 16.04 10.24 -0.05
N GLU A 59 16.22 9.43 0.99
CA GLU A 59 15.14 8.62 1.55
C GLU A 59 14.00 9.52 2.04
N ASP A 60 14.33 10.60 2.73
CA ASP A 60 13.30 11.53 3.22
C ASP A 60 12.51 12.16 2.08
N ALA A 61 13.19 12.55 1.00
CA ALA A 61 12.53 13.10 -0.18
C ALA A 61 11.60 12.05 -0.82
N ALA A 62 12.08 10.80 -0.91
CA ALA A 62 11.28 9.71 -1.46
C ALA A 62 10.03 9.47 -0.62
N ARG A 63 10.18 9.41 0.70
CA ARG A 63 9.07 9.17 1.61
C ARG A 63 8.02 10.28 1.51
N THR A 64 8.48 11.53 1.46
CA THR A 64 7.58 12.67 1.31
C THR A 64 6.78 12.60 0.01
N GLN A 65 7.45 12.24 -1.09
CA GLN A 65 6.77 12.08 -2.38
C GLN A 65 5.73 10.96 -2.35
N VAL A 66 6.10 9.81 -1.76
CA VAL A 66 5.18 8.67 -1.71
C VAL A 66 3.98 8.99 -0.81
N GLN A 67 4.21 9.68 0.31
CA GLN A 67 3.11 10.10 1.18
C GLN A 67 2.16 11.03 0.42
N ASP A 68 2.70 11.95 -0.35
CA ASP A 68 1.90 12.86 -1.16
C ASP A 68 1.11 12.10 -2.24
N MET A 69 1.72 11.09 -2.87
CA MET A 69 1.02 10.21 -3.82
C MET A 69 -0.16 9.50 -3.16
N CYS A 70 0.04 8.98 -1.95
CA CYS A 70 -1.03 8.31 -1.21
C CYS A 70 -2.18 9.26 -0.91
N ASP A 71 -1.85 10.45 -0.42
CA ASP A 71 -2.86 11.42 0.00
C ASP A 71 -3.67 11.96 -1.17
N ARG A 72 -3.05 12.07 -2.33
CA ARG A 72 -3.66 12.73 -3.49
C ARG A 72 -4.22 11.76 -4.52
N PHE A 73 -3.78 10.50 -4.52
CA PHE A 73 -4.15 9.62 -5.63
C PHE A 73 -4.23 8.13 -5.27
N LEU A 74 -3.22 7.58 -4.57
CA LEU A 74 -3.12 6.12 -4.40
C LEU A 74 -4.13 5.57 -3.40
N ALA A 75 -4.55 6.38 -2.45
CA ALA A 75 -5.49 5.97 -1.42
C ALA A 75 -6.51 7.08 -1.19
N ASN A 76 -7.67 6.70 -0.64
CA ASN A 76 -8.62 7.67 -0.15
C ASN A 76 -8.42 7.80 1.37
N PRO A 77 -7.74 8.83 1.86
CA PRO A 77 -7.36 8.90 3.27
C PRO A 77 -8.54 9.00 4.24
N VAL A 78 -9.72 9.32 3.74
CA VAL A 78 -10.92 9.36 4.57
C VAL A 78 -11.31 7.95 5.03
N ILE A 79 -11.24 6.98 4.12
CA ILE A 79 -11.68 5.61 4.41
C ILE A 79 -10.55 4.59 4.39
N GLU A 80 -9.36 4.96 3.92
CA GLU A 80 -8.25 4.04 3.77
C GLU A 80 -7.03 4.52 4.55
N ALA A 81 -6.24 3.57 5.02
CA ALA A 81 -4.93 3.84 5.60
C ALA A 81 -3.88 3.21 4.70
N SER A 82 -2.74 3.86 4.58
CA SER A 82 -1.64 3.35 3.78
C SER A 82 -0.41 3.12 4.65
N ARG A 83 0.37 2.09 4.29
CA ARG A 83 1.66 1.80 4.91
C ARG A 83 2.71 1.83 3.82
N ILE A 84 3.75 2.62 4.05
CA ILE A 84 4.82 2.83 3.08
C ILE A 84 6.08 2.12 3.55
N ASN A 85 6.62 1.28 2.68
CA ASN A 85 7.92 0.63 2.88
C ASN A 85 8.86 1.11 1.79
N LEU A 86 10.01 1.64 2.19
CA LEU A 86 11.05 2.12 1.28
C LEU A 86 12.34 1.37 1.54
N MET A 87 12.99 0.95 0.46
CA MET A 87 14.32 0.35 0.55
C MET A 87 15.15 0.87 -0.61
N PRO A 88 16.45 1.14 -0.40
CA PRO A 88 17.33 1.44 -1.52
C PRO A 88 17.29 0.27 -2.50
N ALA A 89 17.17 0.58 -3.79
CA ALA A 89 17.15 -0.46 -4.80
C ALA A 89 18.51 -1.14 -4.88
N SER A 90 18.48 -2.46 -5.02
CA SER A 90 19.70 -3.23 -5.23
C SER A 90 20.26 -2.90 -6.61
N ALA A 91 21.56 -2.69 -6.67
CA ALA A 91 22.24 -2.43 -7.92
C ALA A 91 22.26 -3.69 -8.78
#